data_17444246c270b76ed71585d2d80b5d79
#
_entry.id   17444246c270b76ed71585d2d80b5d79
#
_cell.length_a   1.000
_cell.length_b   1.000
_cell.length_c   1.000
_cell.angle_alpha   90.00
_cell.angle_beta   90.00
_cell.angle_gamma   90.00
#
_symmetry.space_group_name_H-M   'P 1'
#
loop_
_entity.id
_entity.type
_entity.pdbx_description
1 polymer ?
#
loop_
_entity_poly.entity_id
_entity_poly.type
_entity_poly.pdbx_seq_one_letter_code
_entity_poly.pdbx_strand_id
1 'polypeptide(L)'
;ATECGGVAHAKKGREMEESIQILELFGGIGSPRCALRNLGIKTKAIDYVEIDENAVRSYNAMFAEDLEYKTQSVVGWNLKPDILIHGSPCQDMSIAGHQGKATAEAGRINRGKGADKGSGTRSSLMWETIHIIQNMGEWKPLYVIWENVKNVLNGYNRKNFEQYISEMGKLGYTSNYQILDARDFVLPQARERVFTVSVLNGDKFEFQDLIRTPMRNISEFLLDNDKVPPVYDVTQPSVYSVIGQKGIRRATVIQDYAFTITTRQDRTPAQVIDCGGGRYRYLTERECWRLQGYTDEEFEAAKAVQKRVGRYRMALYKQAGNSIAVPIFESIFRKIILNETA
;
A
#
# COMPACT_ATOMS: atom_id res chain seq x y z
N ALA A 1 -2.98 39.24 -43.09
CA ALA A 1 -2.83 39.86 -41.77
C ALA A 1 -3.94 39.35 -40.87
N THR A 2 -3.64 38.53 -39.95
CA THR A 2 -3.89 38.65 -38.52
C THR A 2 -3.69 37.30 -37.86
N GLU A 3 -2.67 37.28 -37.04
CA GLU A 3 -2.37 36.25 -36.09
C GLU A 3 -3.48 36.16 -35.04
N CYS A 4 -3.74 34.95 -34.57
CA CYS A 4 -4.24 34.70 -33.24
C CYS A 4 -3.73 33.31 -32.78
N GLY A 5 -2.48 33.25 -32.41
CA GLY A 5 -1.91 32.21 -31.61
C GLY A 5 -2.03 32.59 -30.14
N GLY A 6 -3.09 32.16 -29.50
CA GLY A 6 -3.23 32.22 -28.05
C GLY A 6 -2.97 30.83 -27.48
N VAL A 7 -1.71 30.36 -27.44
CA VAL A 7 -1.30 29.27 -26.57
C VAL A 7 -1.31 29.84 -25.17
N ALA A 8 -2.33 29.49 -24.41
CA ALA A 8 -2.34 29.67 -22.97
C ALA A 8 -1.15 28.87 -22.41
N HIS A 9 -0.04 29.56 -22.16
CA HIS A 9 1.01 29.04 -21.30
C HIS A 9 0.37 28.78 -19.94
N ALA A 10 0.10 27.52 -19.65
CA ALA A 10 -0.01 27.06 -18.29
C ALA A 10 1.18 27.66 -17.55
N LYS A 11 0.92 28.41 -16.47
CA LYS A 11 1.96 28.94 -15.60
C LYS A 11 2.90 27.79 -15.33
N LYS A 12 4.17 27.91 -15.78
CA LYS A 12 5.24 26.99 -15.44
C LYS A 12 5.17 26.78 -13.95
N GLY A 13 4.67 25.62 -13.57
CA GLY A 13 4.57 25.24 -12.18
C GLY A 13 5.96 25.31 -11.59
N ARG A 14 5.99 25.63 -10.33
CA ARG A 14 7.06 25.44 -9.39
C ARG A 14 8.06 24.42 -9.95
N GLU A 15 9.24 24.87 -10.36
CA GLU A 15 10.35 23.98 -10.66
C GLU A 15 10.55 23.14 -9.41
N MET A 16 10.47 21.82 -9.54
CA MET A 16 10.74 20.94 -8.40
C MET A 16 12.17 21.25 -7.96
N GLU A 17 12.31 21.73 -6.74
CA GLU A 17 13.62 21.96 -6.13
C GLU A 17 14.43 20.66 -6.19
N GLU A 18 15.76 20.70 -5.98
CA GLU A 18 16.65 19.52 -5.99
C GLU A 18 16.16 18.35 -5.12
N SER A 19 15.14 18.54 -4.31
CA SER A 19 14.53 17.53 -3.46
C SER A 19 13.01 17.71 -3.35
N ILE A 20 12.26 16.59 -3.48
CA ILE A 20 10.80 16.55 -3.46
C ILE A 20 10.27 16.45 -2.04
N GLN A 21 9.21 17.20 -1.74
CA GLN A 21 8.49 17.09 -0.46
C GLN A 21 7.31 16.14 -0.59
N ILE A 22 7.28 15.11 0.25
CA ILE A 22 6.21 14.13 0.29
C ILE A 22 5.52 14.15 1.65
N LEU A 23 4.19 14.04 1.62
CA LEU A 23 3.37 13.77 2.79
C LEU A 23 2.78 12.35 2.65
N GLU A 24 3.15 11.47 3.56
CA GLU A 24 2.63 10.11 3.67
C GLU A 24 1.58 10.03 4.80
N LEU A 25 0.30 10.05 4.46
CA LEU A 25 -0.78 9.80 5.41
C LEU A 25 -1.08 8.30 5.45
N PHE A 26 -1.24 7.75 6.64
CA PHE A 26 -1.33 6.30 6.87
C PHE A 26 -0.09 5.58 6.33
N GLY A 27 1.09 6.14 6.59
CA GLY A 27 2.34 5.84 5.90
C GLY A 27 2.87 4.42 6.08
N GLY A 28 2.38 3.67 7.06
CA GLY A 28 2.78 2.28 7.29
C GLY A 28 4.29 2.13 7.48
N ILE A 29 4.93 1.35 6.62
CA ILE A 29 6.40 1.17 6.62
C ILE A 29 7.09 1.89 5.45
N GLY A 30 6.43 2.88 4.84
CA GLY A 30 7.07 3.81 3.91
C GLY A 30 7.35 3.25 2.51
N SER A 31 6.42 2.51 1.91
CA SER A 31 6.59 2.02 0.53
C SER A 31 6.92 3.13 -0.48
N PRO A 32 6.27 4.31 -0.42
CA PRO A 32 6.61 5.41 -1.32
C PRO A 32 8.04 5.91 -1.13
N ARG A 33 8.50 5.98 0.11
CA ARG A 33 9.86 6.41 0.42
C ARG A 33 10.91 5.40 -0.05
N CYS A 34 10.64 4.11 0.12
CA CYS A 34 11.49 3.05 -0.44
C CYS A 34 11.60 3.19 -1.96
N ALA A 35 10.47 3.42 -2.65
CA ALA A 35 10.45 3.61 -4.10
C ALA A 35 11.29 4.81 -4.54
N LEU A 36 11.19 5.95 -3.87
CA LEU A 36 12.01 7.13 -4.16
C LEU A 36 13.49 6.87 -3.95
N ARG A 37 13.83 6.22 -2.85
CA ARG A 37 15.22 5.83 -2.56
C ARG A 37 15.78 4.89 -3.63
N ASN A 38 15.01 3.89 -4.06
CA ASN A 38 15.40 2.95 -5.10
C ASN A 38 15.64 3.66 -6.45
N LEU A 39 14.90 4.74 -6.72
CA LEU A 39 15.07 5.58 -7.90
C LEU A 39 16.19 6.64 -7.76
N GLY A 40 16.84 6.74 -6.61
CA GLY A 40 17.85 7.75 -6.33
C GLY A 40 17.30 9.18 -6.23
N ILE A 41 16.00 9.32 -6.02
CA ILE A 41 15.32 10.62 -5.90
C ILE A 41 15.51 11.16 -4.49
N LYS A 42 16.11 12.34 -4.39
CA LYS A 42 16.30 13.02 -3.11
C LYS A 42 14.98 13.58 -2.59
N THR A 43 14.70 13.36 -1.32
CA THR A 43 13.56 13.94 -0.61
C THR A 43 14.07 14.92 0.44
N LYS A 44 13.54 16.15 0.45
CA LYS A 44 13.99 17.20 1.37
C LYS A 44 13.36 17.09 2.74
N ALA A 45 12.07 16.89 2.77
CA ALA A 45 11.33 16.65 3.97
C ALA A 45 10.23 15.67 3.63
N ILE A 46 10.17 14.59 4.38
CA ILE A 46 9.06 13.68 4.33
C ILE A 46 8.32 13.85 5.62
N ASP A 47 7.09 14.30 5.50
CA ASP A 47 6.17 14.28 6.61
C ASP A 47 5.42 12.96 6.56
N TYR A 48 5.55 12.21 7.63
CA TYR A 48 5.03 10.88 7.77
C TYR A 48 4.05 10.83 8.93
N VAL A 49 2.84 10.37 8.67
CA VAL A 49 1.76 10.30 9.65
C VAL A 49 1.24 8.88 9.75
N GLU A 50 1.47 8.26 10.89
CA GLU A 50 1.05 6.89 11.19
C GLU A 50 0.70 6.76 12.66
N ILE A 51 -0.32 5.98 12.99
CA ILE A 51 -0.77 5.76 14.37
C ILE A 51 -0.28 4.42 14.95
N ASP A 52 0.12 3.46 14.10
CA ASP A 52 0.65 2.17 14.54
C ASP A 52 2.09 2.31 15.01
N GLU A 53 2.33 2.24 16.32
CA GLU A 53 3.65 2.36 16.94
C GLU A 53 4.68 1.36 16.37
N ASN A 54 4.26 0.14 15.99
CA ASN A 54 5.19 -0.82 15.40
C ASN A 54 5.59 -0.41 13.98
N ALA A 55 4.66 0.17 13.20
CA ALA A 55 4.97 0.68 11.87
C ALA A 55 5.94 1.87 11.98
N VAL A 56 5.68 2.83 12.89
CA VAL A 56 6.57 3.97 13.14
C VAL A 56 7.98 3.52 13.55
N ARG A 57 8.11 2.54 14.45
CA ARG A 57 9.43 2.00 14.83
C ARG A 57 10.17 1.38 13.66
N SER A 58 9.50 0.59 12.83
CA SER A 58 10.11 0.01 11.63
C SER A 58 10.50 1.08 10.63
N TYR A 59 9.64 2.06 10.40
CA TYR A 59 9.91 3.19 9.51
C TYR A 59 11.18 3.94 9.96
N ASN A 60 11.24 4.34 11.23
CA ASN A 60 12.41 5.03 11.77
C ASN A 60 13.69 4.19 11.66
N ALA A 61 13.59 2.87 11.89
CA ALA A 61 14.76 1.99 11.77
C ALA A 61 15.26 1.83 10.32
N MET A 62 14.35 1.83 9.35
CA MET A 62 14.69 1.73 7.92
C MET A 62 15.28 3.02 7.35
N PHE A 63 14.97 4.15 7.98
CA PHE A 63 15.35 5.50 7.55
C PHE A 63 16.09 6.26 8.66
N ALA A 64 16.98 5.56 9.38
CA ALA A 64 17.66 6.05 10.56
C ALA A 64 18.53 7.32 10.36
N GLU A 65 18.88 7.65 9.12
CA GLU A 65 19.67 8.85 8.78
C GLU A 65 18.81 10.12 8.74
N ASP A 66 17.49 9.98 8.78
CA ASP A 66 16.53 11.07 8.71
C ASP A 66 15.92 11.38 10.10
N LEU A 67 14.87 12.22 10.10
CA LEU A 67 14.15 12.57 11.32
C LEU A 67 13.47 11.36 11.96
N GLU A 68 13.51 11.30 13.28
CA GLU A 68 12.75 10.31 14.05
C GLU A 68 11.29 10.77 14.23
N TYR A 69 10.38 10.00 13.65
CA TYR A 69 8.95 10.26 13.74
C TYR A 69 8.33 9.63 14.98
N LYS A 70 7.23 10.23 15.45
CA LYS A 70 6.38 9.70 16.53
C LYS A 70 5.05 9.26 15.94
N THR A 71 4.31 8.44 16.70
CA THR A 71 2.93 8.09 16.34
C THR A 71 2.06 9.33 16.31
N GLN A 72 1.30 9.49 15.22
CA GLN A 72 0.46 10.66 15.00
C GLN A 72 -0.84 10.28 14.32
N SER A 73 -1.92 11.00 14.66
CA SER A 73 -3.20 10.89 13.96
C SER A 73 -3.17 11.77 12.71
N VAL A 74 -3.86 11.34 11.66
CA VAL A 74 -4.05 12.16 10.44
C VAL A 74 -4.99 13.35 10.65
N VAL A 75 -5.75 13.37 11.73
CA VAL A 75 -6.71 14.44 12.01
C VAL A 75 -5.98 15.74 12.34
N GLY A 76 -6.30 16.83 11.63
CA GLY A 76 -5.78 18.16 11.89
C GLY A 76 -4.42 18.51 11.27
N TRP A 77 -3.88 17.66 10.38
CA TRP A 77 -2.62 17.96 9.67
C TRP A 77 -2.78 19.09 8.64
N ASN A 78 -1.75 19.93 8.56
CA ASN A 78 -1.66 21.03 7.60
C ASN A 78 -0.20 21.24 7.18
N LEU A 79 0.19 20.68 6.04
CA LEU A 79 1.54 20.72 5.48
C LEU A 79 1.47 21.12 4.00
N LYS A 80 2.62 21.37 3.38
CA LYS A 80 2.73 21.87 2.01
C LYS A 80 3.59 20.95 1.13
N PRO A 81 3.18 19.69 0.91
CA PRO A 81 3.96 18.75 0.10
C PRO A 81 3.81 19.02 -1.39
N ASP A 82 4.76 18.51 -2.19
CA ASP A 82 4.63 18.44 -3.65
C ASP A 82 3.73 17.25 -4.04
N ILE A 83 3.86 16.14 -3.32
CA ILE A 83 3.09 14.92 -3.50
C ILE A 83 2.48 14.50 -2.17
N LEU A 84 1.18 14.25 -2.15
CA LEU A 84 0.47 13.64 -1.04
C LEU A 84 0.11 12.20 -1.41
N ILE A 85 0.46 11.26 -0.54
CA ILE A 85 0.13 9.85 -0.71
C ILE A 85 -0.68 9.39 0.49
N HIS A 86 -1.75 8.65 0.25
CA HIS A 86 -2.53 8.04 1.31
C HIS A 86 -3.02 6.65 0.97
N GLY A 87 -2.92 5.75 1.94
CA GLY A 87 -3.51 4.42 1.93
C GLY A 87 -4.55 4.32 3.05
N SER A 88 -5.67 5.01 2.92
CA SER A 88 -6.68 5.04 3.97
C SER A 88 -7.17 3.63 4.34
N PRO A 89 -7.47 3.34 5.62
CA PRO A 89 -7.85 2.00 6.05
C PRO A 89 -9.00 1.41 5.25
N CYS A 90 -8.81 0.20 4.75
CA CYS A 90 -9.78 -0.52 3.91
C CYS A 90 -10.58 -1.59 4.68
N GLN A 91 -10.39 -1.70 6.00
CA GLN A 91 -10.90 -2.83 6.78
C GLN A 91 -12.42 -2.97 6.72
N ASP A 92 -13.14 -1.86 6.69
CA ASP A 92 -14.59 -1.83 6.59
C ASP A 92 -15.10 -1.98 5.13
N MET A 93 -14.20 -1.88 4.15
CA MET A 93 -14.46 -2.07 2.72
C MET A 93 -13.98 -3.43 2.20
N SER A 94 -13.12 -4.13 2.94
CA SER A 94 -12.52 -5.39 2.51
C SER A 94 -13.47 -6.58 2.71
N ILE A 95 -13.53 -7.50 1.73
CA ILE A 95 -14.27 -8.76 1.85
C ILE A 95 -13.76 -9.59 3.05
N ALA A 96 -12.45 -9.56 3.33
CA ALA A 96 -11.86 -10.24 4.48
C ALA A 96 -12.32 -9.66 5.83
N GLY A 97 -12.59 -8.36 5.90
CA GLY A 97 -13.11 -7.69 7.11
C GLY A 97 -14.55 -8.11 7.46
N HIS A 98 -15.32 -8.54 6.48
CA HIS A 98 -16.71 -9.00 6.69
C HIS A 98 -16.81 -10.42 7.28
N GLN A 99 -15.72 -11.19 7.29
CA GLN A 99 -15.69 -12.57 7.81
C GLN A 99 -15.35 -12.65 9.31
N GLY A 100 -14.92 -11.57 9.93
CA GLY A 100 -14.67 -11.51 11.38
C GLY A 100 -15.96 -11.66 12.18
N LYS A 101 -16.03 -12.63 13.12
CA LYS A 101 -17.10 -12.72 14.10
C LYS A 101 -17.18 -11.40 14.86
N ALA A 102 -18.20 -10.61 14.57
CA ALA A 102 -18.53 -9.43 15.34
C ALA A 102 -18.86 -9.85 16.77
N THR A 103 -18.22 -9.26 17.78
CA THR A 103 -18.83 -9.11 19.09
C THR A 103 -20.14 -8.38 18.87
N ALA A 104 -21.24 -8.95 19.36
CA ALA A 104 -22.59 -8.73 18.83
C ALA A 104 -23.12 -7.29 18.89
N GLU A 105 -22.51 -6.40 19.65
CA GLU A 105 -22.98 -5.01 19.80
C GLU A 105 -22.20 -3.99 18.95
N ALA A 106 -20.86 -3.97 18.98
CA ALA A 106 -20.06 -3.03 18.19
C ALA A 106 -20.10 -3.32 16.68
N GLY A 107 -20.28 -4.60 16.29
CA GLY A 107 -20.35 -5.01 14.89
C GLY A 107 -21.69 -4.73 14.20
N ARG A 108 -22.78 -4.51 14.94
CA ARG A 108 -24.12 -4.21 14.36
C ARG A 108 -24.29 -2.74 14.00
N ILE A 109 -23.66 -1.84 14.74
CA ILE A 109 -23.84 -0.39 14.57
C ILE A 109 -23.14 0.09 13.30
N ASN A 110 -22.04 -0.53 12.87
CA ASN A 110 -21.23 -0.10 11.72
C ASN A 110 -21.36 -0.99 10.48
N ARG A 111 -22.13 -2.08 10.53
CA ARG A 111 -22.38 -2.91 9.34
C ARG A 111 -23.11 -2.09 8.26
N GLY A 112 -22.48 -1.99 7.09
CA GLY A 112 -23.06 -1.31 5.93
C GLY A 112 -22.72 0.17 5.82
N LYS A 113 -22.01 0.78 6.79
CA LYS A 113 -21.62 2.20 6.70
C LYS A 113 -20.32 2.41 5.91
N GLY A 114 -19.49 1.36 5.72
CA GLY A 114 -18.27 1.41 4.90
C GLY A 114 -17.42 2.65 5.19
N ALA A 115 -17.19 3.45 4.16
CA ALA A 115 -16.44 4.71 4.21
C ALA A 115 -17.33 5.96 4.25
N ASP A 116 -18.59 5.86 4.69
CA ASP A 116 -19.49 7.01 4.71
C ASP A 116 -18.93 8.16 5.54
N LYS A 117 -19.07 9.38 5.04
CA LYS A 117 -18.63 10.60 5.71
C LYS A 117 -19.31 10.72 7.07
N GLY A 118 -18.52 10.87 8.13
CA GLY A 118 -19.03 10.97 9.49
C GLY A 118 -19.55 9.67 10.10
N SER A 119 -19.32 8.51 9.48
CA SER A 119 -19.76 7.20 9.99
C SER A 119 -19.02 6.74 11.26
N GLY A 120 -17.87 7.34 11.57
CA GLY A 120 -16.98 6.90 12.65
C GLY A 120 -16.28 5.58 12.39
N THR A 121 -16.34 5.03 11.17
CA THR A 121 -15.57 3.85 10.76
C THR A 121 -14.14 4.24 10.43
N ARG A 122 -13.20 3.27 10.49
CA ARG A 122 -11.81 3.52 10.07
C ARG A 122 -11.72 3.93 8.60
N SER A 123 -12.54 3.34 7.76
CA SER A 123 -12.56 3.66 6.32
C SER A 123 -13.08 5.06 6.01
N SER A 124 -13.83 5.71 6.92
CA SER A 124 -14.25 7.10 6.76
C SER A 124 -13.10 8.11 6.93
N LEU A 125 -11.94 7.68 7.42
CA LEU A 125 -10.75 8.53 7.55
C LEU A 125 -10.19 9.01 6.19
N MET A 126 -10.62 8.43 5.08
CA MET A 126 -10.28 8.97 3.75
C MET A 126 -10.77 10.42 3.58
N TRP A 127 -11.83 10.83 4.28
CA TRP A 127 -12.35 12.19 4.25
C TRP A 127 -11.47 13.20 4.96
N GLU A 128 -10.62 12.75 5.92
CA GLU A 128 -9.63 13.60 6.56
C GLU A 128 -8.58 14.06 5.53
N THR A 129 -8.23 13.21 4.55
CA THR A 129 -7.34 13.62 3.45
C THR A 129 -7.95 14.79 2.66
N ILE A 130 -9.26 14.74 2.38
CA ILE A 130 -9.97 15.86 1.71
C ILE A 130 -9.89 17.13 2.56
N HIS A 131 -10.14 17.03 3.89
CA HIS A 131 -10.04 18.18 4.79
C HIS A 131 -8.63 18.77 4.84
N ILE A 132 -7.59 17.91 4.89
CA ILE A 132 -6.20 18.33 4.88
C ILE A 132 -5.90 19.09 3.59
N ILE A 133 -6.29 18.58 2.43
CA ILE A 133 -6.09 19.24 1.14
C ILE A 133 -6.85 20.57 1.06
N GLN A 134 -8.08 20.64 1.58
CA GLN A 134 -8.85 21.88 1.65
C GLN A 134 -8.15 22.95 2.47
N ASN A 135 -7.57 22.56 3.62
CA ASN A 135 -6.86 23.47 4.51
C ASN A 135 -5.52 23.97 3.94
N MET A 136 -4.95 23.29 2.95
CA MET A 136 -3.74 23.74 2.28
C MET A 136 -3.94 24.98 1.39
N GLY A 137 -5.19 25.31 1.02
CA GLY A 137 -5.52 26.48 0.22
C GLY A 137 -4.79 26.48 -1.13
N GLU A 138 -3.95 27.49 -1.38
CA GLU A 138 -3.13 27.61 -2.59
C GLU A 138 -1.90 26.68 -2.62
N TRP A 139 -1.54 26.09 -1.49
CA TRP A 139 -0.39 25.20 -1.32
C TRP A 139 -0.73 23.71 -1.48
N LYS A 140 -1.81 23.44 -2.19
CA LYS A 140 -2.21 22.06 -2.49
C LYS A 140 -1.12 21.31 -3.25
N PRO A 141 -0.91 20.00 -2.96
CA PRO A 141 0.07 19.18 -3.67
C PRO A 141 -0.23 19.10 -5.16
N LEU A 142 0.81 18.99 -5.99
CA LEU A 142 0.66 18.81 -7.44
C LEU A 142 0.01 17.46 -7.76
N TYR A 143 0.36 16.44 -6.98
CA TYR A 143 -0.17 15.09 -7.13
C TYR A 143 -0.73 14.58 -5.81
N VAL A 144 -1.89 13.94 -5.88
CA VAL A 144 -2.45 13.15 -4.79
C VAL A 144 -2.59 11.71 -5.27
N ILE A 145 -1.95 10.77 -4.58
CA ILE A 145 -1.99 9.34 -4.90
C ILE A 145 -2.74 8.61 -3.79
N TRP A 146 -3.83 7.95 -4.14
CA TRP A 146 -4.62 7.13 -3.22
C TRP A 146 -4.58 5.66 -3.64
N GLU A 147 -4.13 4.79 -2.75
CA GLU A 147 -4.19 3.34 -2.92
C GLU A 147 -5.29 2.74 -2.07
N ASN A 148 -6.01 1.76 -2.61
CA ASN A 148 -6.99 0.99 -1.85
C ASN A 148 -7.28 -0.38 -2.44
N VAL A 149 -8.03 -1.21 -1.71
CA VAL A 149 -8.47 -2.52 -2.18
C VAL A 149 -9.47 -2.41 -3.33
N LYS A 150 -9.44 -3.39 -4.24
CA LYS A 150 -10.34 -3.45 -5.41
C LYS A 150 -11.83 -3.29 -5.05
N ASN A 151 -12.22 -3.74 -3.86
CA ASN A 151 -13.61 -3.67 -3.40
C ASN A 151 -14.14 -2.24 -3.18
N VAL A 152 -13.27 -1.22 -3.19
CA VAL A 152 -13.70 0.19 -3.18
C VAL A 152 -14.54 0.56 -4.40
N LEU A 153 -14.35 -0.16 -5.52
CA LEU A 153 -15.11 0.05 -6.77
C LEU A 153 -16.43 -0.73 -6.82
N ASN A 154 -16.74 -1.53 -5.81
CA ASN A 154 -17.88 -2.44 -5.85
C ASN A 154 -19.00 -2.04 -4.89
N GLY A 155 -20.26 -2.30 -5.31
CA GLY A 155 -21.45 -2.19 -4.48
C GLY A 155 -21.56 -0.85 -3.76
N TYR A 156 -21.79 -0.91 -2.46
CA TYR A 156 -21.96 0.25 -1.59
C TYR A 156 -20.73 1.18 -1.52
N ASN A 157 -19.53 0.62 -1.60
CA ASN A 157 -18.29 1.40 -1.49
C ASN A 157 -18.07 2.31 -2.70
N ARG A 158 -18.58 1.91 -3.88
CA ARG A 158 -18.42 2.68 -5.12
C ARG A 158 -18.99 4.10 -5.00
N LYS A 159 -20.08 4.26 -4.30
CA LYS A 159 -20.68 5.59 -4.05
C LYS A 159 -19.71 6.51 -3.32
N ASN A 160 -19.04 6.01 -2.30
CA ASN A 160 -18.04 6.77 -1.56
C ASN A 160 -16.81 7.10 -2.41
N PHE A 161 -16.39 6.15 -3.27
CA PHE A 161 -15.31 6.37 -4.22
C PHE A 161 -15.66 7.49 -5.22
N GLU A 162 -16.83 7.44 -5.82
CA GLU A 162 -17.31 8.46 -6.77
C GLU A 162 -17.44 9.83 -6.10
N GLN A 163 -17.90 9.86 -4.85
CA GLN A 163 -17.97 11.09 -4.06
C GLN A 163 -16.57 11.65 -3.78
N TYR A 164 -15.59 10.79 -3.44
CA TYR A 164 -14.19 11.21 -3.26
C TYR A 164 -13.65 11.87 -4.54
N ILE A 165 -13.84 11.24 -5.70
CA ILE A 165 -13.42 11.81 -7.00
C ILE A 165 -14.10 13.17 -7.25
N SER A 166 -15.38 13.28 -6.94
CA SER A 166 -16.14 14.54 -7.07
C SER A 166 -15.58 15.65 -6.17
N GLU A 167 -15.27 15.34 -4.91
CA GLU A 167 -14.67 16.32 -3.99
C GLU A 167 -13.25 16.74 -4.44
N MET A 168 -12.45 15.81 -4.95
CA MET A 168 -11.14 16.14 -5.55
C MET A 168 -11.31 17.09 -6.76
N GLY A 169 -12.32 16.86 -7.60
CA GLY A 169 -12.65 17.75 -8.72
C GLY A 169 -12.99 19.17 -8.26
N LYS A 170 -13.75 19.34 -7.18
CA LYS A 170 -14.04 20.67 -6.59
C LYS A 170 -12.80 21.38 -6.06
N LEU A 171 -11.77 20.63 -5.69
CA LEU A 171 -10.48 21.16 -5.23
C LEU A 171 -9.53 21.51 -6.38
N GLY A 172 -9.93 21.29 -7.64
CA GLY A 172 -9.13 21.59 -8.83
C GLY A 172 -8.32 20.42 -9.37
N TYR A 173 -8.58 19.20 -8.92
CA TYR A 173 -7.87 18.01 -9.40
C TYR A 173 -8.62 17.30 -10.53
N THR A 174 -7.83 16.87 -11.53
CA THR A 174 -8.27 15.88 -12.52
C THR A 174 -7.82 14.50 -12.05
N SER A 175 -8.76 13.62 -11.73
CA SER A 175 -8.46 12.30 -11.18
C SER A 175 -8.65 11.19 -12.21
N ASN A 176 -7.73 10.23 -12.23
CA ASN A 176 -7.87 8.96 -12.93
C ASN A 176 -7.52 7.80 -12.02
N TYR A 177 -8.07 6.62 -12.29
CA TYR A 177 -7.79 5.42 -11.51
C TYR A 177 -7.69 4.18 -12.37
N GLN A 178 -6.89 3.24 -11.89
CA GLN A 178 -6.76 1.91 -12.49
C GLN A 178 -6.50 0.85 -11.41
N ILE A 179 -6.95 -0.37 -11.69
CA ILE A 179 -6.52 -1.54 -10.90
C ILE A 179 -5.16 -1.97 -11.44
N LEU A 180 -4.16 -1.98 -10.57
CA LEU A 180 -2.82 -2.46 -10.87
C LEU A 180 -2.56 -3.76 -10.11
N ASP A 181 -1.94 -4.73 -10.78
CA ASP A 181 -1.52 -5.99 -10.17
C ASP A 181 0.00 -5.98 -9.97
N ALA A 182 0.47 -6.35 -8.79
CA ALA A 182 1.90 -6.39 -8.48
C ALA A 182 2.71 -7.31 -9.41
N ARG A 183 2.05 -8.29 -10.05
CA ARG A 183 2.68 -9.17 -11.05
C ARG A 183 3.13 -8.46 -12.32
N ASP A 184 2.51 -7.33 -12.64
CA ASP A 184 2.93 -6.48 -13.75
C ASP A 184 4.12 -5.58 -13.41
N PHE A 185 4.59 -5.63 -12.14
CA PHE A 185 5.63 -4.79 -11.57
C PHE A 185 6.63 -5.64 -10.78
N VAL A 186 7.27 -6.59 -11.45
CA VAL A 186 8.36 -7.46 -10.95
C VAL A 186 7.93 -8.53 -9.94
N LEU A 187 6.93 -8.26 -9.08
CA LEU A 187 6.65 -9.09 -7.92
C LEU A 187 5.79 -10.32 -8.26
N PRO A 188 6.21 -11.53 -7.88
CA PRO A 188 5.39 -12.73 -8.04
C PRO A 188 4.31 -12.84 -6.95
N GLN A 189 3.44 -11.82 -6.90
CA GLN A 189 2.32 -11.74 -5.97
C GLN A 189 1.06 -11.24 -6.67
N ALA A 190 0.00 -12.05 -6.67
CA ALA A 190 -1.31 -11.63 -7.15
C ALA A 190 -1.93 -10.65 -6.15
N ARG A 191 -1.62 -9.36 -6.31
CA ARG A 191 -2.09 -8.27 -5.46
C ARG A 191 -2.66 -7.14 -6.31
N GLU A 192 -3.97 -7.22 -6.56
CA GLU A 192 -4.70 -6.17 -7.26
C GLU A 192 -5.09 -5.05 -6.29
N ARG A 193 -4.74 -3.81 -6.65
CA ARG A 193 -5.10 -2.60 -5.90
C ARG A 193 -5.58 -1.50 -6.83
N VAL A 194 -6.52 -0.70 -6.36
CA VAL A 194 -6.93 0.53 -7.06
C VAL A 194 -5.93 1.61 -6.71
N PHE A 195 -5.32 2.17 -7.72
CA PHE A 195 -4.53 3.39 -7.61
C PHE A 195 -5.30 4.52 -8.27
N THR A 196 -5.48 5.61 -7.53
CA THR A 196 -6.06 6.85 -8.03
C THR A 196 -4.98 7.90 -8.01
N VAL A 197 -4.70 8.52 -9.15
CA VAL A 197 -3.78 9.65 -9.26
C VAL A 197 -4.60 10.88 -9.65
N SER A 198 -4.51 11.90 -8.83
CA SER A 198 -5.18 13.18 -9.01
C SER A 198 -4.14 14.26 -9.26
N VAL A 199 -4.27 14.99 -10.36
CA VAL A 199 -3.33 16.02 -10.83
C VAL A 199 -3.96 17.40 -10.66
N LEU A 200 -3.30 18.31 -9.96
CA LEU A 200 -3.79 19.66 -9.70
C LEU A 200 -3.70 20.52 -10.96
N ASN A 201 -4.83 21.06 -11.42
CA ASN A 201 -4.93 21.94 -12.60
C ASN A 201 -4.22 21.37 -13.85
N GLY A 202 -4.11 20.07 -13.96
CA GLY A 202 -3.40 19.38 -15.03
C GLY A 202 -4.28 18.36 -15.76
N ASP A 203 -3.67 17.73 -16.74
CA ASP A 203 -4.30 16.69 -17.53
C ASP A 203 -4.49 15.41 -16.72
N LYS A 204 -5.34 14.54 -17.24
CA LYS A 204 -5.62 13.25 -16.67
C LYS A 204 -4.37 12.36 -16.68
N PHE A 205 -4.03 11.76 -15.54
CA PHE A 205 -2.93 10.81 -15.46
C PHE A 205 -3.23 9.55 -16.27
N GLU A 206 -2.36 9.18 -17.20
CA GLU A 206 -2.55 8.02 -18.07
C GLU A 206 -1.73 6.83 -17.55
N PHE A 207 -2.46 5.81 -17.06
CA PHE A 207 -1.86 4.60 -16.47
C PHE A 207 -1.27 3.63 -17.52
N GLN A 208 -1.68 3.73 -18.79
CA GLN A 208 -1.11 2.94 -19.87
C GLN A 208 0.37 3.25 -20.11
N ASP A 209 0.81 4.47 -19.77
CA ASP A 209 2.19 4.91 -19.96
C ASP A 209 3.13 4.45 -18.83
N LEU A 210 2.62 3.71 -17.85
CA LEU A 210 3.45 3.18 -16.78
C LEU A 210 4.39 2.08 -17.30
N ILE A 211 5.66 2.20 -16.98
CA ILE A 211 6.65 1.15 -17.23
C ILE A 211 6.26 -0.09 -16.42
N ARG A 212 5.98 -1.19 -17.13
CA ARG A 212 5.62 -2.48 -16.53
C ARG A 212 6.74 -3.47 -16.76
N THR A 213 7.04 -4.25 -15.75
CA THR A 213 8.02 -5.34 -15.83
C THR A 213 7.35 -6.62 -15.34
N PRO A 214 7.32 -7.68 -16.16
CA PRO A 214 6.72 -8.96 -15.76
C PRO A 214 7.30 -9.47 -14.44
N MET A 215 6.49 -10.23 -13.70
CA MET A 215 6.94 -10.83 -12.44
C MET A 215 8.17 -11.71 -12.67
N ARG A 216 9.09 -11.68 -11.71
CA ARG A 216 10.25 -12.57 -11.65
C ARG A 216 9.84 -13.93 -11.08
N ASN A 217 10.74 -14.89 -11.19
CA ASN A 217 10.50 -16.22 -10.61
C ASN A 217 10.34 -16.11 -9.10
N ILE A 218 9.32 -16.75 -8.54
CA ILE A 218 9.05 -16.68 -7.11
C ILE A 218 10.19 -17.25 -6.26
N SER A 219 10.96 -18.20 -6.78
CA SER A 219 12.12 -18.77 -6.07
C SER A 219 13.16 -17.74 -5.67
N GLU A 220 13.24 -16.60 -6.39
CA GLU A 220 14.15 -15.50 -6.06
C GLU A 220 13.74 -14.72 -4.79
N PHE A 221 12.48 -14.86 -4.40
CA PHE A 221 11.90 -14.20 -3.22
C PHE A 221 11.82 -15.13 -2.01
N LEU A 222 11.96 -16.44 -2.22
CA LEU A 222 11.88 -17.45 -1.17
C LEU A 222 13.27 -17.72 -0.57
N LEU A 223 13.26 -18.19 0.66
CA LEU A 223 14.42 -18.71 1.35
C LEU A 223 14.58 -20.20 1.02
N ASP A 224 15.83 -20.68 1.04
CA ASP A 224 16.11 -22.11 0.96
C ASP A 224 15.40 -22.84 2.10
N ASN A 225 14.65 -23.89 1.78
CA ASN A 225 13.83 -24.62 2.76
C ASN A 225 14.63 -25.16 3.96
N ASP A 226 15.90 -25.52 3.74
CA ASP A 226 16.80 -26.02 4.78
C ASP A 226 17.24 -24.91 5.75
N LYS A 227 17.20 -23.66 5.35
CA LYS A 227 17.52 -22.49 6.18
C LYS A 227 16.32 -21.95 6.95
N VAL A 228 15.11 -22.46 6.66
CA VAL A 228 13.89 -22.00 7.36
C VAL A 228 13.63 -22.89 8.58
N PRO A 229 13.62 -22.28 9.79
CA PRO A 229 13.40 -23.04 11.02
C PRO A 229 12.03 -23.76 11.04
N PRO A 230 11.94 -24.94 11.71
CA PRO A 230 10.69 -25.72 11.82
C PRO A 230 9.51 -24.95 12.46
N VAL A 231 9.75 -23.82 13.10
CA VAL A 231 8.69 -22.96 13.64
C VAL A 231 7.69 -22.51 12.58
N TYR A 232 8.09 -22.50 11.30
CA TYR A 232 7.22 -22.15 10.17
C TYR A 232 6.49 -23.36 9.59
N ASP A 233 6.76 -24.59 10.03
CA ASP A 233 6.11 -25.77 9.51
C ASP A 233 4.61 -25.77 9.80
N VAL A 234 3.84 -26.28 8.85
CA VAL A 234 2.39 -26.44 8.98
C VAL A 234 2.11 -27.64 9.88
N THR A 235 1.80 -27.37 11.14
CA THR A 235 1.48 -28.38 12.15
C THR A 235 -0.01 -28.43 12.51
N GLN A 236 -0.80 -27.47 12.01
CA GLN A 236 -2.24 -27.39 12.29
C GLN A 236 -3.00 -28.42 11.44
N PRO A 237 -3.67 -29.45 12.06
CA PRO A 237 -4.36 -30.50 11.31
C PRO A 237 -5.42 -29.94 10.35
N SER A 238 -6.13 -28.88 10.74
CA SER A 238 -7.18 -28.25 9.93
C SER A 238 -6.65 -27.53 8.68
N VAL A 239 -5.36 -27.20 8.63
CA VAL A 239 -4.67 -26.63 7.46
C VAL A 239 -4.02 -27.75 6.67
N TYR A 240 -3.25 -28.61 7.35
CA TYR A 240 -2.49 -29.69 6.71
C TYR A 240 -3.40 -30.66 5.96
N SER A 241 -4.55 -31.05 6.54
CA SER A 241 -5.48 -32.02 5.95
C SER A 241 -6.13 -31.56 4.65
N VAL A 242 -6.09 -30.26 4.33
CA VAL A 242 -6.74 -29.70 3.13
C VAL A 242 -5.75 -29.26 2.04
N ILE A 243 -4.45 -29.44 2.29
CA ILE A 243 -3.41 -29.15 1.28
C ILE A 243 -3.59 -30.11 0.09
N GLY A 244 -3.66 -29.54 -1.11
CA GLY A 244 -3.82 -30.32 -2.35
C GLY A 244 -5.24 -30.83 -2.64
N GLN A 245 -6.22 -30.61 -1.75
CA GLN A 245 -7.60 -31.00 -2.03
C GLN A 245 -8.26 -30.06 -3.05
N LYS A 246 -8.76 -30.63 -4.15
CA LYS A 246 -9.48 -29.86 -5.20
C LYS A 246 -10.73 -29.17 -4.61
N GLY A 247 -10.91 -27.91 -4.93
CA GLY A 247 -12.10 -27.12 -4.53
C GLY A 247 -12.08 -26.54 -3.12
N ILE A 248 -11.10 -26.90 -2.29
CA ILE A 248 -10.96 -26.35 -0.93
C ILE A 248 -9.84 -25.29 -0.92
N ARG A 249 -10.22 -24.00 -0.90
CA ARG A 249 -9.27 -22.88 -0.86
C ARG A 249 -8.79 -22.53 0.55
N ARG A 250 -8.68 -23.49 1.44
CA ARG A 250 -8.22 -23.25 2.82
C ARG A 250 -6.69 -23.27 2.96
N ALA A 251 -6.03 -24.05 2.12
CA ALA A 251 -4.58 -24.09 2.02
C ALA A 251 -4.21 -24.29 0.54
N THR A 252 -3.37 -23.40 0.01
CA THR A 252 -2.92 -23.44 -1.39
C THR A 252 -1.41 -23.53 -1.40
N VAL A 253 -0.88 -24.51 -2.15
CA VAL A 253 0.56 -24.59 -2.40
C VAL A 253 0.95 -23.51 -3.41
N ILE A 254 1.94 -22.71 -3.03
CA ILE A 254 2.50 -21.69 -3.91
C ILE A 254 3.25 -22.39 -5.05
N GLN A 255 2.96 -21.96 -6.29
CA GLN A 255 3.62 -22.44 -7.50
C GLN A 255 4.45 -21.30 -8.13
N ASP A 256 3.87 -20.58 -9.08
CA ASP A 256 4.56 -19.52 -9.82
C ASP A 256 4.52 -18.16 -9.11
N TYR A 257 3.51 -17.94 -8.28
CA TYR A 257 3.31 -16.70 -7.54
C TYR A 257 2.52 -16.93 -6.25
N ALA A 258 2.71 -16.04 -5.28
CA ALA A 258 1.90 -15.98 -4.08
C ALA A 258 0.58 -15.22 -4.34
N PHE A 259 -0.49 -15.61 -3.64
CA PHE A 259 -1.68 -14.75 -3.54
C PHE A 259 -1.38 -13.55 -2.63
N THR A 260 -2.31 -12.60 -2.56
CA THR A 260 -2.16 -11.39 -1.74
C THR A 260 -1.67 -11.73 -0.32
N ILE A 261 -0.49 -11.20 0.03
CA ILE A 261 0.06 -11.30 1.39
C ILE A 261 -0.89 -10.59 2.35
N THR A 262 -1.33 -11.31 3.37
CA THR A 262 -2.22 -10.83 4.42
C THR A 262 -1.42 -10.49 5.68
N THR A 263 -2.10 -9.95 6.68
CA THR A 263 -1.48 -9.61 7.98
C THR A 263 -1.11 -10.83 8.83
N ARG A 264 -1.47 -12.03 8.39
CA ARG A 264 -1.14 -13.32 9.03
C ARG A 264 -1.04 -14.43 7.98
N GLN A 265 -0.04 -15.30 8.12
CA GLN A 265 0.17 -16.41 7.19
C GLN A 265 -0.33 -17.75 7.73
N ASP A 266 -0.49 -17.86 9.04
CA ASP A 266 -0.90 -19.07 9.76
C ASP A 266 -2.44 -19.26 9.88
N ARG A 267 -3.24 -18.52 9.08
CA ARG A 267 -4.70 -18.59 9.07
C ARG A 267 -5.24 -18.91 7.67
N THR A 268 -6.40 -19.53 7.64
CA THR A 268 -7.12 -19.80 6.39
C THR A 268 -7.71 -18.52 5.76
N PRO A 269 -7.59 -18.36 4.41
CA PRO A 269 -6.91 -19.25 3.48
C PRO A 269 -5.38 -19.15 3.63
N ALA A 270 -4.72 -20.27 3.93
CA ALA A 270 -3.27 -20.31 4.08
C ALA A 270 -2.59 -20.48 2.71
N GLN A 271 -1.40 -19.90 2.59
CA GLN A 271 -0.48 -20.15 1.49
C GLN A 271 0.71 -20.91 2.04
N VAL A 272 1.08 -21.99 1.40
CA VAL A 272 2.13 -22.88 1.90
C VAL A 272 3.14 -23.18 0.80
N ILE A 273 4.36 -23.44 1.21
CA ILE A 273 5.45 -23.89 0.35
C ILE A 273 5.64 -25.38 0.58
N ASP A 274 5.69 -26.15 -0.50
CA ASP A 274 6.06 -27.57 -0.46
C ASP A 274 7.58 -27.68 -0.31
N CYS A 275 8.02 -28.30 0.78
CA CYS A 275 9.43 -28.53 1.07
C CYS A 275 9.90 -29.95 0.67
N GLY A 276 8.99 -30.74 0.05
CA GLY A 276 9.23 -32.16 -0.24
C GLY A 276 9.01 -33.07 0.97
N GLY A 277 8.92 -34.38 0.71
CA GLY A 277 8.74 -35.39 1.77
C GLY A 277 7.48 -35.24 2.63
N GLY A 278 6.45 -34.53 2.17
CA GLY A 278 5.23 -34.25 2.92
C GLY A 278 5.36 -33.10 3.93
N ARG A 279 6.50 -32.39 3.93
CA ARG A 279 6.70 -31.20 4.75
C ARG A 279 6.18 -29.98 4.00
N TYR A 280 5.33 -29.20 4.66
CA TYR A 280 4.84 -27.91 4.17
C TYR A 280 5.15 -26.81 5.19
N ARG A 281 5.44 -25.60 4.73
CA ARG A 281 5.69 -24.46 5.58
C ARG A 281 4.94 -23.21 5.14
N TYR A 282 4.73 -22.29 6.06
CA TYR A 282 4.24 -20.94 5.76
C TYR A 282 5.37 -20.08 5.21
N LEU A 283 4.99 -19.00 4.51
CA LEU A 283 5.92 -17.90 4.21
C LEU A 283 6.46 -17.30 5.51
N THR A 284 7.76 -17.03 5.53
CA THR A 284 8.38 -16.27 6.61
C THR A 284 8.07 -14.78 6.52
N GLU A 285 8.30 -14.02 7.59
CA GLU A 285 8.16 -12.57 7.57
C GLU A 285 9.04 -11.93 6.47
N ARG A 286 10.29 -12.40 6.33
CA ARG A 286 11.23 -11.92 5.30
C ARG A 286 10.71 -12.14 3.88
N GLU A 287 10.21 -13.33 3.58
CA GLU A 287 9.65 -13.64 2.27
C GLU A 287 8.42 -12.77 1.97
N CYS A 288 7.58 -12.50 2.97
CA CYS A 288 6.45 -11.59 2.84
C CYS A 288 6.90 -10.15 2.52
N TRP A 289 8.00 -9.68 3.11
CA TRP A 289 8.56 -8.36 2.84
C TRP A 289 9.16 -8.28 1.42
N ARG A 290 9.94 -9.29 1.02
CA ARG A 290 10.47 -9.40 -0.35
C ARG A 290 9.34 -9.38 -1.40
N LEU A 291 8.24 -10.09 -1.14
CA LEU A 291 7.06 -10.13 -2.01
C LEU A 291 6.29 -8.78 -2.06
N GLN A 292 6.62 -7.83 -1.20
CA GLN A 292 6.13 -6.43 -1.29
C GLN A 292 7.16 -5.51 -1.96
N GLY A 293 8.36 -6.00 -2.26
CA GLY A 293 9.43 -5.24 -2.92
C GLY A 293 10.42 -4.57 -1.98
N TYR A 294 10.44 -4.95 -0.69
CA TYR A 294 11.44 -4.49 0.26
C TYR A 294 12.73 -5.30 0.17
N THR A 295 13.85 -4.66 0.46
CA THR A 295 15.16 -5.31 0.52
C THR A 295 15.36 -6.07 1.82
N ASP A 296 16.38 -6.92 1.86
CA ASP A 296 16.75 -7.65 3.09
C ASP A 296 17.30 -6.71 4.15
N GLU A 297 17.99 -5.64 3.77
CA GLU A 297 18.52 -4.62 4.68
C GLU A 297 17.37 -3.87 5.38
N GLU A 298 16.34 -3.48 4.63
CA GLU A 298 15.13 -2.85 5.17
C GLU A 298 14.42 -3.79 6.14
N PHE A 299 14.29 -5.06 5.76
CA PHE A 299 13.71 -6.07 6.62
C PHE A 299 14.52 -6.27 7.92
N GLU A 300 15.84 -6.38 7.84
CA GLU A 300 16.68 -6.58 9.04
C GLU A 300 16.65 -5.34 9.95
N ALA A 301 16.66 -4.14 9.39
CA ALA A 301 16.50 -2.91 10.17
C ALA A 301 15.17 -2.89 10.95
N ALA A 302 14.07 -3.20 10.27
CA ALA A 302 12.75 -3.28 10.91
C ALA A 302 12.70 -4.40 11.96
N LYS A 303 13.24 -5.58 11.63
CA LYS A 303 13.28 -6.75 12.52
C LYS A 303 14.05 -6.49 13.81
N ALA A 304 15.13 -5.70 13.75
CA ALA A 304 15.94 -5.36 14.91
C ALA A 304 15.14 -4.63 16.00
N VAL A 305 14.16 -3.80 15.62
CA VAL A 305 13.34 -3.01 16.54
C VAL A 305 12.00 -3.66 16.91
N GLN A 306 11.65 -4.80 16.28
CA GLN A 306 10.40 -5.51 16.55
C GLN A 306 10.59 -6.66 17.53
N LYS A 307 9.80 -6.68 18.60
CA LYS A 307 9.79 -7.78 19.56
C LYS A 307 9.14 -9.04 18.97
N ARG A 308 9.72 -10.19 19.29
CA ARG A 308 9.06 -11.47 19.05
C ARG A 308 8.03 -11.71 20.15
N VAL A 309 6.80 -11.97 19.74
CA VAL A 309 5.71 -12.36 20.66
C VAL A 309 5.13 -13.68 20.19
N GLY A 310 5.33 -14.74 20.97
CA GLY A 310 4.92 -16.08 20.61
C GLY A 310 5.76 -16.69 19.48
N ARG A 311 5.08 -17.37 18.53
CA ARG A 311 5.70 -18.14 17.45
C ARG A 311 6.43 -17.26 16.43
N TYR A 312 5.86 -16.11 16.08
CA TYR A 312 6.32 -15.22 15.04
C TYR A 312 6.50 -13.77 15.51
N ARG A 313 7.19 -12.96 14.70
CA ARG A 313 7.13 -11.49 14.82
C ARG A 313 5.89 -10.97 14.09
N MET A 314 4.73 -11.07 14.74
CA MET A 314 3.45 -10.73 14.12
C MET A 314 3.36 -9.30 13.58
N ALA A 315 4.13 -8.37 14.16
CA ALA A 315 4.20 -6.99 13.67
C ALA A 315 4.74 -6.95 12.23
N LEU A 316 5.76 -7.75 11.91
CA LEU A 316 6.36 -7.77 10.57
C LEU A 316 5.39 -8.36 9.51
N TYR A 317 4.63 -9.40 9.86
CA TYR A 317 3.56 -9.89 8.98
C TYR A 317 2.46 -8.86 8.76
N LYS A 318 2.04 -8.17 9.84
CA LYS A 318 1.03 -7.11 9.75
C LYS A 318 1.50 -5.98 8.84
N GLN A 319 2.76 -5.59 8.96
CA GLN A 319 3.39 -4.56 8.14
C GLN A 319 3.42 -4.96 6.66
N ALA A 320 3.89 -6.17 6.34
CA ALA A 320 3.87 -6.67 4.96
C ALA A 320 2.45 -6.73 4.39
N GLY A 321 1.48 -7.24 5.15
CA GLY A 321 0.09 -7.37 4.69
C GLY A 321 -0.59 -6.02 4.42
N ASN A 322 -0.28 -5.01 5.23
CA ASN A 322 -0.82 -3.65 5.08
C ASN A 322 -0.02 -2.79 4.10
N SER A 323 1.16 -3.22 3.70
CA SER A 323 2.04 -2.45 2.82
C SER A 323 1.50 -2.39 1.39
N ILE A 324 1.95 -1.39 0.65
CA ILE A 324 1.74 -1.24 -0.79
C ILE A 324 2.98 -1.78 -1.51
N ALA A 325 2.79 -2.40 -2.66
CA ALA A 325 3.91 -2.92 -3.46
C ALA A 325 4.83 -1.79 -3.93
N VAL A 326 6.08 -1.80 -3.48
CA VAL A 326 7.08 -0.75 -3.75
C VAL A 326 7.29 -0.51 -5.25
N PRO A 327 7.43 -1.54 -6.12
CA PRO A 327 7.67 -1.32 -7.54
C PRO A 327 6.52 -0.62 -8.30
N ILE A 328 5.30 -0.66 -7.78
CA ILE A 328 4.19 0.12 -8.37
C ILE A 328 4.44 1.62 -8.16
N PHE A 329 4.88 2.02 -6.97
CA PHE A 329 5.27 3.42 -6.73
C PHE A 329 6.47 3.82 -7.56
N GLU A 330 7.46 2.94 -7.74
CA GLU A 330 8.60 3.23 -8.63
C GLU A 330 8.13 3.58 -10.03
N SER A 331 7.20 2.81 -10.60
CA SER A 331 6.67 3.08 -11.94
C SER A 331 5.87 4.39 -11.99
N ILE A 332 5.06 4.70 -10.97
CA ILE A 332 4.33 5.97 -10.89
C ILE A 332 5.31 7.15 -10.78
N PHE A 333 6.34 7.06 -9.91
CA PHE A 333 7.31 8.12 -9.72
C PHE A 333 8.23 8.33 -10.92
N ARG A 334 8.60 7.26 -11.65
CA ARG A 334 9.29 7.41 -12.94
C ARG A 334 8.51 8.32 -13.87
N LYS A 335 7.20 8.12 -13.97
CA LYS A 335 6.36 8.95 -14.83
C LYS A 335 6.21 10.38 -14.33
N ILE A 336 5.85 10.60 -13.06
CA ILE A 336 5.52 11.95 -12.56
C ILE A 336 6.72 12.81 -12.19
N ILE A 337 7.88 12.20 -11.91
CA ILE A 337 9.07 12.91 -11.43
C ILE A 337 10.17 12.88 -12.50
N LEU A 338 10.44 11.72 -13.08
CA LEU A 338 11.51 11.55 -14.06
C LEU A 338 11.04 11.74 -15.51
N ASN A 339 9.71 11.84 -15.73
CA ASN A 339 9.08 11.94 -17.06
C ASN A 339 9.42 10.72 -17.95
N GLU A 340 9.63 9.55 -17.34
CA GLU A 340 9.87 8.28 -18.03
C GLU A 340 8.54 7.56 -18.24
N THR A 341 8.32 7.08 -19.47
CA THR A 341 7.11 6.33 -19.87
C THR A 341 7.49 5.05 -20.60
N ALA A 342 6.51 4.13 -20.75
CA ALA A 342 6.67 2.86 -21.46
C ALA A 342 6.88 3.06 -22.96
#